data_6f3985d253fcffacb9509219957321eb
#
_entry.id   6f3985d253fcffacb9509219957321eb
#
_cell.length_a   1.000
_cell.length_b   1.000
_cell.length_c   1.000
_cell.angle_alpha   90.00
_cell.angle_beta   90.00
_cell.angle_gamma   90.00
#
_symmetry.space_group_name_H-M   'P 1'
#
loop_
_entity.id
_entity.type
_entity.pdbx_description
1 polymer ?
#
loop_
_entity_poly.entity_id
_entity_poly.type
_entity_poly.pdbx_seq_one_letter_code
_entity_poly.pdbx_strand_id
1 'polypeptide(L)'
;EPHPIMIAHGLSHLIPFEHEDLQKWESSLHFGLSPQHFNTIHSETNLCFGGGLDDVWQNQETGQLHIVDYKSTAQLGKEPRQLNESFLNDKWKAAYKRQMEMYQWIMRKKGFDVSSKGYFLYVDGQHINKAGMIDKDQPSKAYMEFNTSIIPYDGRDDWVEDALFNIKELLLNENPPEHAEDCEYAKFLRETQSALKN
;
A
#
# COMPACT_ATOMS: atom_id res chain seq x y z
N GLU A 1 -7.64 10.88 20.34
CA GLU A 1 -8.63 11.72 19.65
C GLU A 1 -8.50 11.53 18.13
N PRO A 2 -9.60 11.69 17.35
CA PRO A 2 -9.53 11.60 15.89
C PRO A 2 -8.61 12.69 15.31
N HIS A 3 -7.78 12.31 14.36
CA HIS A 3 -6.97 13.28 13.62
C HIS A 3 -7.88 14.21 12.78
N PRO A 4 -7.55 15.49 12.56
CA PRO A 4 -8.38 16.41 11.75
C PRO A 4 -8.76 15.89 10.36
N ILE A 5 -7.89 15.14 9.70
CA ILE A 5 -8.20 14.54 8.40
C ILE A 5 -9.32 13.49 8.49
N MET A 6 -9.38 12.71 9.58
CA MET A 6 -10.46 11.75 9.81
C MET A 6 -11.80 12.46 9.95
N ILE A 7 -11.82 13.56 10.73
CA ILE A 7 -13.01 14.40 10.95
C ILE A 7 -13.48 15.00 9.62
N ALA A 8 -12.56 15.56 8.84
CA ALA A 8 -12.85 16.18 7.54
C ALA A 8 -13.47 15.20 6.52
N HIS A 9 -13.18 13.91 6.67
CA HIS A 9 -13.71 12.85 5.80
C HIS A 9 -14.84 12.02 6.45
N GLY A 10 -15.43 12.50 7.55
CA GLY A 10 -16.57 11.83 8.21
C GLY A 10 -16.22 10.57 8.99
N LEU A 11 -14.94 10.39 9.35
CA LEU A 11 -14.41 9.22 10.05
C LEU A 11 -14.08 9.54 11.54
N SER A 12 -14.88 10.39 12.19
CA SER A 12 -14.65 10.80 13.58
C SER A 12 -14.74 9.65 14.61
N HIS A 13 -15.25 8.49 14.21
CA HIS A 13 -15.27 7.28 15.04
C HIS A 13 -13.92 6.52 15.02
N LEU A 14 -12.97 6.95 14.20
CA LEU A 14 -11.62 6.38 14.13
C LEU A 14 -10.62 7.28 14.83
N ILE A 15 -9.62 6.66 15.45
CA ILE A 15 -8.48 7.33 16.07
C ILE A 15 -7.18 6.66 15.62
N PRO A 16 -6.03 7.34 15.67
CA PRO A 16 -4.74 6.70 15.51
C PRO A 16 -4.58 5.54 16.50
N PHE A 17 -4.11 4.41 16.02
CA PHE A 17 -3.78 3.26 16.88
C PHE A 17 -2.42 3.49 17.54
N GLU A 18 -2.30 3.13 18.82
CA GLU A 18 -1.05 3.22 19.57
C GLU A 18 -0.57 1.82 19.95
N HIS A 19 0.68 1.51 19.64
CA HIS A 19 1.34 0.26 20.00
C HIS A 19 2.84 0.48 20.16
N GLU A 20 3.49 -0.22 21.09
CA GLU A 20 4.92 -0.09 21.37
C GLU A 20 5.84 -0.43 20.20
N ASP A 21 5.39 -1.30 19.30
CA ASP A 21 6.15 -1.70 18.12
C ASP A 21 5.76 -0.92 16.84
N LEU A 22 4.82 0.02 16.90
CA LEU A 22 4.29 0.71 15.72
C LEU A 22 5.39 1.35 14.87
N GLN A 23 6.36 2.04 15.50
CA GLN A 23 7.50 2.63 14.79
C GLN A 23 8.35 1.60 14.04
N LYS A 24 8.42 0.36 14.53
CA LYS A 24 9.14 -0.73 13.86
C LYS A 24 8.33 -1.30 12.70
N TRP A 25 7.00 -1.21 12.76
CA TRP A 25 6.10 -1.64 11.68
C TRP A 25 6.10 -0.66 10.51
N GLU A 26 6.23 0.64 10.80
CA GLU A 26 6.28 1.72 9.81
C GLU A 26 7.59 1.74 9.03
N SER A 27 8.65 1.19 9.58
CA SER A 27 9.96 1.20 8.95
C SER A 27 10.15 0.05 7.95
N SER A 28 9.83 0.29 6.68
CA SER A 28 10.12 -0.64 5.59
C SER A 28 11.62 -0.89 5.35
N LEU A 29 12.49 -0.05 5.90
CA LEU A 29 13.95 -0.15 5.75
C LEU A 29 14.58 -1.15 6.71
N HIS A 30 13.86 -1.62 7.72
CA HIS A 30 14.35 -2.54 8.72
C HIS A 30 13.66 -3.89 8.60
N PHE A 31 13.84 -4.54 7.44
CA PHE A 31 13.48 -5.93 7.29
C PHE A 31 14.31 -6.78 8.25
N GLY A 32 13.68 -7.16 9.36
CA GLY A 32 14.27 -8.07 10.33
C GLY A 32 13.37 -9.27 10.56
N LEU A 33 13.97 -10.41 10.87
CA LEU A 33 13.23 -11.60 11.31
C LEU A 33 12.69 -11.45 12.75
N SER A 34 12.96 -10.30 13.40
CA SER A 34 12.44 -10.03 14.74
C SER A 34 10.91 -9.99 14.72
N PRO A 35 10.25 -10.68 15.67
CA PRO A 35 8.79 -10.61 15.83
C PRO A 35 8.22 -9.22 16.09
N GLN A 36 9.08 -8.27 16.49
CA GLN A 36 8.70 -6.86 16.70
C GLN A 36 8.52 -6.09 15.38
N HIS A 37 9.08 -6.57 14.26
CA HIS A 37 8.85 -5.98 12.96
C HIS A 37 7.49 -6.40 12.40
N PHE A 38 7.06 -5.71 11.35
CA PHE A 38 5.82 -6.04 10.65
C PHE A 38 6.01 -7.28 9.76
N ASN A 39 6.06 -8.43 10.40
CA ASN A 39 6.19 -9.72 9.74
C ASN A 39 5.47 -10.82 10.53
N THR A 40 5.31 -11.95 9.88
CA THR A 40 4.93 -13.23 10.49
C THR A 40 5.63 -14.38 9.78
N ILE A 41 5.88 -15.48 10.49
CA ILE A 41 6.39 -16.71 9.89
C ILE A 41 5.19 -17.62 9.66
N HIS A 42 4.97 -17.99 8.40
CA HIS A 42 3.97 -18.98 8.03
C HIS A 42 4.50 -20.38 8.39
N SER A 43 3.86 -21.05 9.36
CA SER A 43 4.37 -22.28 9.99
C SER A 43 4.54 -23.43 8.99
N GLU A 44 3.58 -23.58 8.07
CA GLU A 44 3.52 -24.69 7.12
C GLU A 44 4.59 -24.60 6.03
N THR A 45 4.91 -23.39 5.60
CA THR A 45 5.92 -23.17 4.55
C THR A 45 7.26 -22.73 5.08
N ASN A 46 7.34 -22.30 6.34
CA ASN A 46 8.51 -21.65 6.93
C ASN A 46 8.99 -20.41 6.13
N LEU A 47 8.03 -19.68 5.53
CA LEU A 47 8.31 -18.40 4.88
C LEU A 47 8.11 -17.28 5.90
N CYS A 48 9.07 -16.36 5.96
CA CYS A 48 8.88 -15.08 6.65
C CYS A 48 8.22 -14.12 5.67
N PHE A 49 7.05 -13.61 6.04
CA PHE A 49 6.23 -12.75 5.22
C PHE A 49 5.99 -11.43 5.95
N GLY A 50 6.28 -10.30 5.31
CA GLY A 50 6.22 -9.01 5.97
C GLY A 50 6.25 -7.83 5.02
N GLY A 51 6.23 -6.63 5.60
CA GLY A 51 6.23 -5.38 4.88
C GLY A 51 6.46 -4.19 5.81
N GLY A 52 6.02 -3.01 5.40
CA GLY A 52 5.97 -1.81 6.21
C GLY A 52 4.57 -1.22 6.15
N LEU A 53 4.03 -0.84 7.30
CA LEU A 53 2.77 -0.13 7.40
C LEU A 53 3.01 1.37 7.25
N ASP A 54 2.06 2.07 6.63
CA ASP A 54 2.05 3.53 6.65
C ASP A 54 1.32 4.03 7.89
N ASP A 55 0.14 3.44 8.24
CA ASP A 55 -0.63 3.82 9.41
C ASP A 55 -1.65 2.73 9.79
N VAL A 56 -2.14 2.78 11.02
CA VAL A 56 -3.23 1.94 11.54
C VAL A 56 -4.19 2.80 12.34
N TRP A 57 -5.48 2.70 12.02
CA TRP A 57 -6.52 3.40 12.77
C TRP A 57 -7.36 2.41 13.55
N GLN A 58 -7.84 2.84 14.72
CA GLN A 58 -8.70 2.05 15.58
C GLN A 58 -10.10 2.65 15.65
N ASN A 59 -11.10 1.80 15.49
CA ASN A 59 -12.49 2.18 15.73
C ASN A 59 -12.75 2.25 17.24
N GLN A 60 -13.18 3.43 17.72
CA GLN A 60 -13.41 3.68 19.15
C GLN A 60 -14.57 2.86 19.73
N GLU A 61 -15.54 2.46 18.90
CA GLU A 61 -16.74 1.76 19.34
C GLU A 61 -16.52 0.24 19.36
N THR A 62 -15.84 -0.30 18.34
CA THR A 62 -15.66 -1.74 18.18
C THR A 62 -14.29 -2.23 18.63
N GLY A 63 -13.31 -1.35 18.73
CA GLY A 63 -11.91 -1.69 18.99
C GLY A 63 -11.17 -2.26 17.78
N GLN A 64 -11.85 -2.53 16.67
CA GLN A 64 -11.24 -3.08 15.45
C GLN A 64 -10.22 -2.16 14.85
N LEU A 65 -9.16 -2.74 14.30
CA LEU A 65 -8.10 -2.03 13.59
C LEU A 65 -8.38 -1.97 12.10
N HIS A 66 -8.04 -0.85 11.50
CA HIS A 66 -8.12 -0.59 10.07
C HIS A 66 -6.73 -0.27 9.54
N ILE A 67 -6.26 -1.04 8.56
CA ILE A 67 -5.01 -0.73 7.87
C ILE A 67 -5.23 0.50 7.00
N VAL A 68 -4.26 1.42 7.03
CA VAL A 68 -4.27 2.63 6.20
C VAL A 68 -2.99 2.67 5.39
N ASP A 69 -3.14 2.93 4.10
CA ASP A 69 -2.04 2.96 3.16
C ASP A 69 -2.01 4.32 2.44
N TYR A 70 -0.87 5.02 2.55
CA TYR A 70 -0.70 6.37 2.02
C TYR A 70 -0.24 6.32 0.58
N LYS A 71 -0.96 7.01 -0.29
CA LYS A 71 -0.64 7.11 -1.72
C LYS A 71 -0.57 8.56 -2.16
N SER A 72 0.47 8.88 -2.90
CA SER A 72 0.58 10.18 -3.57
C SER A 72 0.25 10.05 -5.05
N THR A 73 -0.35 11.08 -5.59
CA THR A 73 -0.61 11.22 -7.02
C THR A 73 -0.54 12.69 -7.43
N ALA A 74 -0.32 12.92 -8.72
CA ALA A 74 -0.46 14.23 -9.34
C ALA A 74 -0.98 13.98 -10.76
N GLN A 75 -2.28 14.14 -10.95
CA GLN A 75 -2.93 13.80 -12.21
C GLN A 75 -2.61 14.82 -13.31
N LEU A 76 -2.05 14.35 -14.43
CA LEU A 76 -1.62 15.20 -15.54
C LEU A 76 -2.74 15.57 -16.53
N GLY A 77 -3.93 15.00 -16.40
CA GLY A 77 -5.06 15.25 -17.30
C GLY A 77 -5.68 16.63 -17.13
N LYS A 78 -6.31 17.16 -18.18
CA LYS A 78 -7.10 18.41 -18.08
C LYS A 78 -8.29 18.26 -17.14
N GLU A 79 -8.83 17.05 -17.04
CA GLU A 79 -9.92 16.67 -16.17
C GLU A 79 -9.42 15.54 -15.26
N PRO A 80 -8.96 15.87 -14.03
CA PRO A 80 -8.50 14.87 -13.09
C PRO A 80 -9.64 13.92 -12.72
N ARG A 81 -9.34 12.62 -12.65
CA ARG A 81 -10.32 11.62 -12.23
C ARG A 81 -10.62 11.80 -10.73
N GLN A 82 -11.87 11.61 -10.39
CA GLN A 82 -12.28 11.63 -8.99
C GLN A 82 -11.63 10.46 -8.24
N LEU A 83 -10.99 10.76 -7.11
CA LEU A 83 -10.37 9.78 -6.22
C LEU A 83 -11.45 9.16 -5.31
N ASN A 84 -12.08 8.12 -5.81
CA ASN A 84 -13.13 7.34 -5.12
C ASN A 84 -12.91 5.84 -5.35
N GLU A 85 -13.83 5.00 -4.92
CA GLU A 85 -13.73 3.54 -5.05
C GLU A 85 -13.51 3.08 -6.50
N SER A 86 -14.12 3.75 -7.48
CA SER A 86 -13.94 3.39 -8.89
C SER A 86 -12.51 3.61 -9.38
N PHE A 87 -11.77 4.53 -8.76
CA PHE A 87 -10.36 4.77 -9.05
C PHE A 87 -9.48 3.56 -8.74
N LEU A 88 -9.87 2.74 -7.77
CA LEU A 88 -9.17 1.51 -7.41
C LEU A 88 -9.39 0.35 -8.40
N ASN A 89 -10.25 0.52 -9.41
CA ASN A 89 -10.55 -0.53 -10.39
C ASN A 89 -9.56 -0.57 -11.57
N ASP A 90 -8.64 0.36 -11.64
CA ASP A 90 -7.56 0.32 -12.61
C ASP A 90 -6.69 -0.93 -12.44
N LYS A 91 -6.29 -1.53 -13.55
CA LYS A 91 -5.38 -2.69 -13.59
C LYS A 91 -4.14 -2.51 -12.69
N TRP A 92 -3.56 -1.31 -12.69
CA TRP A 92 -2.38 -0.97 -11.90
C TRP A 92 -2.61 -0.90 -10.39
N LYS A 93 -3.87 -0.76 -9.97
CA LYS A 93 -4.25 -0.69 -8.56
C LYS A 93 -4.45 -2.06 -7.91
N ALA A 94 -4.46 -3.12 -8.69
CA ALA A 94 -4.56 -4.49 -8.17
C ALA A 94 -3.42 -4.82 -7.19
N ALA A 95 -2.21 -4.28 -7.40
CA ALA A 95 -1.09 -4.45 -6.48
C ALA A 95 -1.34 -3.78 -5.12
N TYR A 96 -1.98 -2.60 -5.10
CA TYR A 96 -2.32 -1.90 -3.86
C TYR A 96 -3.38 -2.67 -3.05
N LYS A 97 -4.40 -3.21 -3.73
CA LYS A 97 -5.42 -4.06 -3.09
C LYS A 97 -4.78 -5.28 -2.42
N ARG A 98 -3.91 -6.00 -3.15
CA ARG A 98 -3.17 -7.14 -2.58
C ARG A 98 -2.30 -6.74 -1.40
N GLN A 99 -1.61 -5.59 -1.47
CA GLN A 99 -0.80 -5.07 -0.35
C GLN A 99 -1.67 -4.87 0.89
N MET A 100 -2.82 -4.22 0.75
CA MET A 100 -3.77 -4.00 1.85
C MET A 100 -4.23 -5.32 2.47
N GLU A 101 -4.64 -6.29 1.65
CA GLU A 101 -5.12 -7.60 2.07
C GLU A 101 -4.03 -8.41 2.79
N MET A 102 -2.80 -8.37 2.26
CA MET A 102 -1.63 -8.98 2.90
C MET A 102 -1.36 -8.38 4.28
N TYR A 103 -1.46 -7.07 4.41
CA TYR A 103 -1.22 -6.39 5.68
C TYR A 103 -2.34 -6.70 6.71
N GLN A 104 -3.59 -6.78 6.27
CA GLN A 104 -4.70 -7.24 7.10
C GLN A 104 -4.45 -8.67 7.60
N TRP A 105 -4.00 -9.57 6.73
CA TRP A 105 -3.65 -10.95 7.08
C TRP A 105 -2.50 -11.01 8.12
N ILE A 106 -1.41 -10.28 7.90
CA ILE A 106 -0.27 -10.23 8.83
C ILE A 106 -0.72 -9.76 10.22
N MET A 107 -1.50 -8.68 10.29
CA MET A 107 -2.00 -8.15 11.56
C MET A 107 -2.90 -9.16 12.30
N ARG A 108 -3.74 -9.89 11.57
CA ARG A 108 -4.56 -10.98 12.16
C ARG A 108 -3.67 -12.12 12.68
N LYS A 109 -2.61 -12.50 11.95
CA LYS A 109 -1.62 -13.49 12.41
C LYS A 109 -0.83 -13.01 13.65
N LYS A 110 -0.66 -11.72 13.81
CA LYS A 110 -0.10 -11.12 15.04
C LYS A 110 -1.10 -11.07 16.20
N GLY A 111 -2.35 -11.48 16.01
CA GLY A 111 -3.37 -11.60 17.06
C GLY A 111 -4.28 -10.39 17.23
N PHE A 112 -4.25 -9.43 16.31
CA PHE A 112 -5.12 -8.26 16.34
C PHE A 112 -6.49 -8.53 15.70
N ASP A 113 -7.54 -7.88 16.21
CA ASP A 113 -8.85 -7.85 15.58
C ASP A 113 -8.86 -6.78 14.48
N VAL A 114 -8.77 -7.22 13.23
CA VAL A 114 -8.62 -6.36 12.06
C VAL A 114 -9.85 -6.43 11.19
N SER A 115 -10.44 -5.26 10.93
CA SER A 115 -11.56 -5.11 9.99
C SER A 115 -11.14 -5.54 8.58
N SER A 116 -12.10 -6.06 7.79
CA SER A 116 -11.91 -6.22 6.35
C SER A 116 -11.80 -4.86 5.64
N LYS A 117 -12.37 -3.81 6.24
CA LYS A 117 -12.28 -2.46 5.70
C LYS A 117 -10.95 -1.81 6.05
N GLY A 118 -10.15 -1.51 5.03
CA GLY A 118 -8.98 -0.64 5.11
C GLY A 118 -9.23 0.68 4.38
N TYR A 119 -8.26 1.57 4.41
CA TYR A 119 -8.36 2.88 3.77
C TYR A 119 -7.12 3.21 2.97
N PHE A 120 -7.32 3.71 1.75
CA PHE A 120 -6.28 4.38 0.98
C PHE A 120 -6.41 5.89 1.18
N LEU A 121 -5.43 6.50 1.82
CA LEU A 121 -5.34 7.95 1.95
C LEU A 121 -4.51 8.49 0.80
N TYR A 122 -5.18 9.12 -0.16
CA TYR A 122 -4.53 9.77 -1.29
C TYR A 122 -4.24 11.23 -1.01
N VAL A 123 -3.02 11.64 -1.37
CA VAL A 123 -2.58 13.04 -1.39
C VAL A 123 -2.34 13.42 -2.85
N ASP A 124 -3.23 14.23 -3.43
CA ASP A 124 -3.23 14.60 -4.85
C ASP A 124 -2.68 16.02 -5.05
N GLY A 125 -1.50 16.10 -5.66
CA GLY A 125 -0.81 17.35 -5.94
C GLY A 125 -1.48 18.15 -7.05
N GLN A 126 -1.85 19.39 -6.75
CA GLN A 126 -2.58 20.29 -7.65
C GLN A 126 -1.60 21.19 -8.43
N HIS A 127 -1.15 20.73 -9.59
CA HIS A 127 -0.19 21.48 -10.42
C HIS A 127 -0.77 21.98 -11.75
N ILE A 128 -1.93 21.47 -12.16
CA ILE A 128 -2.57 21.85 -13.42
C ILE A 128 -3.37 23.13 -13.23
N ASN A 129 -3.16 24.10 -14.12
CA ASN A 129 -3.85 25.40 -14.14
C ASN A 129 -3.70 26.22 -12.82
N LYS A 130 -2.73 25.88 -11.97
CA LYS A 130 -2.38 26.67 -10.79
C LYS A 130 -1.29 27.66 -11.15
N ALA A 131 -1.67 28.92 -11.36
CA ALA A 131 -0.71 30.02 -11.42
C ALA A 131 -0.19 30.31 -10.01
N GLY A 132 1.10 30.63 -9.90
CA GLY A 132 1.62 31.20 -8.66
C GLY A 132 2.06 30.19 -7.61
N MET A 133 2.62 29.02 -8.02
CA MET A 133 3.31 28.12 -7.10
C MET A 133 4.55 28.78 -6.48
N ILE A 134 5.21 29.68 -7.20
CA ILE A 134 6.38 30.43 -6.69
C ILE A 134 5.89 31.53 -5.76
N ASP A 135 6.48 31.59 -4.57
CA ASP A 135 6.21 32.65 -3.60
C ASP A 135 6.61 34.00 -4.20
N LYS A 136 5.69 34.98 -4.16
CA LYS A 136 5.91 36.31 -4.76
C LYS A 136 6.92 37.14 -3.99
N ASP A 137 6.98 36.94 -2.67
CA ASP A 137 7.86 37.70 -1.77
C ASP A 137 9.21 37.02 -1.57
N GLN A 138 9.25 35.70 -1.77
CA GLN A 138 10.46 34.89 -1.67
C GLN A 138 10.59 33.94 -2.89
N PRO A 139 11.07 34.44 -4.05
CA PRO A 139 11.11 33.67 -5.29
C PRO A 139 11.94 32.38 -5.28
N SER A 140 12.75 32.18 -4.23
CA SER A 140 13.46 30.91 -3.98
C SER A 140 12.59 29.82 -3.34
N LYS A 141 11.34 30.14 -2.97
CA LYS A 141 10.36 29.22 -2.39
C LYS A 141 9.21 28.96 -3.36
N ALA A 142 8.70 27.76 -3.29
CA ALA A 142 7.48 27.37 -4.02
C ALA A 142 6.56 26.59 -3.08
N TYR A 143 5.26 26.69 -3.30
CA TYR A 143 4.22 25.95 -2.58
C TYR A 143 3.38 25.15 -3.56
N MET A 144 2.99 23.97 -3.15
CA MET A 144 2.06 23.12 -3.91
C MET A 144 0.84 22.83 -3.04
N GLU A 145 -0.33 23.03 -3.58
CA GLU A 145 -1.58 22.64 -2.95
C GLU A 145 -1.80 21.14 -3.14
N PHE A 146 -2.27 20.47 -2.09
CA PHE A 146 -2.63 19.05 -2.13
C PHE A 146 -4.07 18.88 -1.68
N ASN A 147 -4.83 18.09 -2.42
CA ASN A 147 -6.14 17.62 -2.00
C ASN A 147 -6.01 16.22 -1.40
N THR A 148 -6.72 15.97 -0.31
CA THR A 148 -6.75 14.65 0.31
C THR A 148 -8.06 13.94 0.00
N SER A 149 -7.99 12.63 -0.19
CA SER A 149 -9.14 11.76 -0.35
C SER A 149 -8.90 10.48 0.41
N ILE A 150 -9.92 9.99 1.11
CA ILE A 150 -9.87 8.70 1.79
C ILE A 150 -10.82 7.76 1.06
N ILE A 151 -10.25 6.68 0.50
CA ILE A 151 -11.01 5.68 -0.25
C ILE A 151 -11.10 4.42 0.61
N PRO A 152 -12.30 4.02 1.07
CA PRO A 152 -12.48 2.76 1.76
C PRO A 152 -12.29 1.59 0.79
N TYR A 153 -11.78 0.48 1.32
CA TYR A 153 -11.60 -0.75 0.58
C TYR A 153 -11.90 -1.96 1.47
N ASP A 154 -12.84 -2.78 1.06
CA ASP A 154 -13.13 -4.05 1.74
C ASP A 154 -12.23 -5.14 1.16
N GLY A 155 -11.16 -5.48 1.88
CA GLY A 155 -10.16 -6.46 1.47
C GLY A 155 -10.59 -7.89 1.78
N ARG A 156 -10.01 -8.83 1.03
CA ARG A 156 -10.17 -10.28 1.22
C ARG A 156 -8.80 -10.93 1.26
N ASP A 157 -8.48 -11.58 2.36
CA ASP A 157 -7.18 -12.21 2.57
C ASP A 157 -7.21 -13.76 2.44
N ASP A 158 -8.33 -14.31 2.01
CA ASP A 158 -8.55 -15.75 1.82
C ASP A 158 -7.62 -16.41 0.78
N TRP A 159 -7.00 -15.64 -0.09
CA TRP A 159 -6.04 -16.11 -1.09
C TRP A 159 -4.57 -16.17 -0.59
N VAL A 160 -4.26 -15.54 0.56
CA VAL A 160 -2.86 -15.35 1.01
C VAL A 160 -2.20 -16.67 1.39
N GLU A 161 -2.92 -17.56 2.07
CA GLU A 161 -2.40 -18.89 2.45
C GLU A 161 -2.01 -19.70 1.19
N ASP A 162 -2.88 -19.81 0.20
CA ASP A 162 -2.59 -20.51 -1.05
C ASP A 162 -1.41 -19.90 -1.80
N ALA A 163 -1.31 -18.56 -1.80
CA ALA A 163 -0.17 -17.87 -2.41
C ALA A 163 1.15 -18.21 -1.73
N LEU A 164 1.17 -18.34 -0.39
CA LEU A 164 2.38 -18.73 0.34
C LEU A 164 2.80 -20.17 0.03
N PHE A 165 1.87 -21.11 -0.11
CA PHE A 165 2.18 -22.47 -0.58
C PHE A 165 2.75 -22.47 -2.01
N ASN A 166 2.13 -21.75 -2.93
CA ASN A 166 2.60 -21.62 -4.30
C ASN A 166 4.01 -20.98 -4.36
N ILE A 167 4.26 -19.93 -3.56
CA ILE A 167 5.59 -19.31 -3.45
C ILE A 167 6.62 -20.34 -2.96
N LYS A 168 6.27 -21.12 -1.93
CA LYS A 168 7.16 -22.15 -1.41
C LYS A 168 7.51 -23.20 -2.46
N GLU A 169 6.53 -23.67 -3.20
CA GLU A 169 6.71 -24.62 -4.29
C GLU A 169 7.65 -24.05 -5.37
N LEU A 170 7.42 -22.80 -5.79
CA LEU A 170 8.29 -22.11 -6.76
C LEU A 170 9.73 -21.97 -6.27
N LEU A 171 9.93 -21.63 -4.99
CA LEU A 171 11.27 -21.50 -4.42
C LEU A 171 12.04 -22.82 -4.30
N LEU A 172 11.33 -23.94 -4.26
CA LEU A 172 11.93 -25.28 -4.22
C LEU A 172 12.11 -25.88 -5.62
N ASN A 173 11.56 -25.27 -6.65
CA ASN A 173 11.68 -25.73 -8.02
C ASN A 173 13.07 -25.34 -8.57
N GLU A 174 13.79 -26.30 -9.14
CA GLU A 174 15.10 -26.08 -9.78
C GLU A 174 14.99 -25.26 -11.08
N ASN A 175 13.83 -25.30 -11.72
CA ASN A 175 13.59 -24.55 -12.94
C ASN A 175 12.79 -23.29 -12.63
N PRO A 176 13.26 -22.10 -13.06
CA PRO A 176 12.47 -20.87 -12.92
C PRO A 176 11.17 -20.99 -13.77
N PRO A 177 10.07 -20.39 -13.29
CA PRO A 177 8.83 -20.39 -14.06
C PRO A 177 9.00 -19.61 -15.37
N GLU A 178 8.20 -19.97 -16.36
CA GLU A 178 8.14 -19.21 -17.61
C GLU A 178 7.62 -17.80 -17.36
N HIS A 179 8.13 -16.85 -18.11
CA HIS A 179 7.62 -15.49 -18.07
C HIS A 179 6.19 -15.41 -18.61
N ALA A 180 5.36 -14.58 -17.97
CA ALA A 180 4.06 -14.23 -18.53
C ALA A 180 4.21 -13.63 -19.95
N GLU A 181 3.23 -13.84 -20.83
CA GLU A 181 3.26 -13.35 -22.22
C GLU A 181 3.46 -11.83 -22.30
N ASP A 182 2.85 -11.07 -21.39
CA ASP A 182 2.91 -9.61 -21.30
C ASP A 182 4.05 -9.10 -20.40
N CYS A 183 5.00 -9.96 -20.02
CA CYS A 183 6.11 -9.56 -19.15
C CYS A 183 7.09 -8.64 -19.88
N GLU A 184 7.10 -7.37 -19.50
CA GLU A 184 8.01 -6.35 -20.07
C GLU A 184 9.49 -6.66 -19.82
N TYR A 185 9.84 -7.27 -18.68
CA TYR A 185 11.21 -7.70 -18.40
C TYR A 185 11.68 -8.80 -19.35
N ALA A 186 10.82 -9.78 -19.64
CA ALA A 186 11.15 -10.82 -20.61
C ALA A 186 11.32 -10.27 -22.03
N LYS A 187 10.51 -9.30 -22.39
CA LYS A 187 10.63 -8.58 -23.68
C LYS A 187 11.98 -7.85 -23.74
N PHE A 188 12.31 -7.06 -22.71
CA PHE A 188 13.59 -6.36 -22.61
C PHE A 188 14.78 -7.32 -22.72
N LEU A 189 14.77 -8.45 -22.00
CA LEU A 189 15.84 -9.44 -22.05
C LEU A 189 16.00 -10.04 -23.44
N ARG A 190 14.92 -10.39 -24.12
CA ARG A 190 14.95 -10.93 -25.49
C ARG A 190 15.50 -9.92 -26.50
N GLU A 191 15.07 -8.67 -26.41
CA GLU A 191 15.53 -7.58 -27.29
C GLU A 191 17.01 -7.30 -27.09
N THR A 192 17.48 -7.24 -25.82
CA THR A 192 18.90 -7.05 -25.50
C THR A 192 19.76 -8.20 -26.00
N GLN A 193 19.35 -9.45 -25.80
CA GLN A 193 20.08 -10.61 -26.30
C GLN A 193 20.16 -10.63 -27.84
N SER A 194 19.13 -10.19 -28.52
CA SER A 194 19.13 -10.07 -29.97
C SER A 194 20.08 -8.99 -30.47
N ALA A 195 20.13 -7.84 -29.76
CA ALA A 195 21.03 -6.75 -30.09
C ALA A 195 22.52 -7.09 -29.88
N LEU A 196 22.85 -7.95 -28.91
CA LEU A 196 24.23 -8.39 -28.63
C LEU A 196 24.73 -9.46 -29.58
N LYS A 197 23.86 -10.07 -30.39
CA LYS A 197 24.22 -11.12 -31.39
C LYS A 197 24.44 -10.56 -32.79
N ASN A 198 24.11 -9.28 -33.01
CA ASN A 198 24.35 -8.54 -34.26
C ASN A 198 25.54 -7.62 -34.11
#